data_d47fa5561db4be7cad49c43086299e92
#
_entry.id   d47fa5561db4be7cad49c43086299e92
#
_cell.length_a   1.000
_cell.length_b   1.000
_cell.length_c   1.000
_cell.angle_alpha   90.00
_cell.angle_beta   90.00
_cell.angle_gamma   90.00
#
_symmetry.space_group_name_H-M   'P 1'
#
loop_
_entity.id
_entity.type
_entity.pdbx_description
1 polymer ?
#
loop_
_entity_poly.entity_id
_entity_poly.type
_entity_poly.pdbx_seq_one_letter_code
_entity_poly.pdbx_strand_id
1 'polypeptide(L)'
;MNRWTSSLLFALAALLTSTAGAQTEDFKPNIRQFPKDAKRGELMVLTAPDIALDSKPDRLSPAVRIRDINNNLVLSGTLANQKLVVNYLRDNTGLVHNVWVLNSEEIKQKMPGQPEGILSNIRSMFETPVAKDDGNTPFNQLPKYKQ
;
A
#
# COMPACT_ATOMS: atom_id res chain seq x y z
N MET A 1 -37.15 58.49 -10.60
CA MET A 1 -35.99 57.58 -10.44
C MET A 1 -36.45 56.43 -9.56
N ASN A 2 -36.63 55.25 -10.14
CA ASN A 2 -37.47 54.18 -9.59
C ASN A 2 -36.68 53.32 -8.62
N ARG A 3 -36.97 53.49 -7.34
CA ARG A 3 -36.37 52.71 -6.23
C ARG A 3 -36.70 51.21 -6.29
N TRP A 4 -37.55 50.78 -7.20
CA TRP A 4 -37.99 49.41 -7.38
C TRP A 4 -37.07 48.56 -8.27
N THR A 5 -36.25 49.19 -9.12
CA THR A 5 -35.33 48.48 -10.01
C THR A 5 -34.08 47.94 -9.29
N SER A 6 -33.70 48.57 -8.16
CA SER A 6 -32.53 48.13 -7.38
C SER A 6 -32.78 46.84 -6.59
N SER A 7 -34.04 46.55 -6.21
CA SER A 7 -34.37 45.36 -5.45
C SER A 7 -34.38 44.08 -6.30
N LEU A 8 -34.63 44.19 -7.60
CA LEU A 8 -34.65 43.05 -8.53
C LEU A 8 -33.23 42.58 -8.90
N LEU A 9 -32.27 43.51 -8.91
CA LEU A 9 -30.88 43.18 -9.19
C LEU A 9 -30.19 42.45 -8.05
N PHE A 10 -30.61 42.71 -6.80
CA PHE A 10 -30.07 41.99 -5.63
C PHE A 10 -30.59 40.56 -5.49
N ALA A 11 -31.82 40.30 -5.94
CA ALA A 11 -32.42 38.95 -5.89
C ALA A 11 -31.80 38.00 -6.93
N LEU A 12 -31.31 38.51 -8.06
CA LEU A 12 -30.71 37.69 -9.11
C LEU A 12 -29.24 37.27 -8.81
N ALA A 13 -28.54 38.03 -7.96
CA ALA A 13 -27.17 37.74 -7.56
C ALA A 13 -27.06 36.60 -6.52
N ALA A 14 -28.14 36.30 -5.81
CA ALA A 14 -28.17 35.28 -4.77
C ALA A 14 -28.36 33.84 -5.30
N LEU A 15 -28.66 33.67 -6.59
CA LEU A 15 -28.89 32.36 -7.22
C LEU A 15 -27.66 31.71 -7.85
N LEU A 16 -26.50 32.35 -7.77
CA LEU A 16 -25.24 31.84 -8.32
C LEU A 16 -24.32 31.25 -7.27
N THR A 17 -24.84 30.75 -6.13
CA THR A 17 -24.09 29.89 -5.26
C THR A 17 -24.00 28.52 -5.92
N SER A 18 -23.07 28.41 -6.86
CA SER A 18 -22.62 27.12 -7.40
C SER A 18 -22.17 26.25 -6.24
N THR A 19 -22.88 25.16 -6.04
CA THR A 19 -22.44 24.05 -5.18
C THR A 19 -21.08 23.58 -5.71
N ALA A 20 -20.00 23.99 -5.04
CA ALA A 20 -18.71 23.35 -5.19
C ALA A 20 -18.90 21.93 -4.66
N GLY A 21 -19.28 21.01 -5.54
CA GLY A 21 -19.26 19.58 -5.28
C GLY A 21 -17.80 19.23 -4.96
N ALA A 22 -17.51 18.92 -3.70
CA ALA A 22 -16.24 18.31 -3.34
C ALA A 22 -16.17 16.98 -4.10
N GLN A 23 -15.41 16.97 -5.20
CA GLN A 23 -15.02 15.74 -5.86
C GLN A 23 -14.09 15.03 -4.89
N THR A 24 -14.64 14.09 -4.12
CA THR A 24 -13.86 13.02 -3.51
C THR A 24 -13.35 12.21 -4.68
N GLU A 25 -12.16 12.57 -5.19
CA GLU A 25 -11.44 11.69 -6.09
C GLU A 25 -11.15 10.42 -5.30
N ASP A 26 -11.80 9.32 -5.67
CA ASP A 26 -11.41 7.99 -5.24
C ASP A 26 -9.95 7.81 -5.65
N PHE A 27 -9.05 7.97 -4.67
CA PHE A 27 -7.62 7.75 -4.86
C PHE A 27 -7.40 6.28 -5.20
N LYS A 28 -7.46 5.95 -6.49
CA LYS A 28 -7.03 4.64 -6.99
C LYS A 28 -5.52 4.61 -6.87
N PRO A 29 -4.95 3.78 -6.01
CA PRO A 29 -3.51 3.65 -5.89
C PRO A 29 -2.94 3.29 -7.26
N ASN A 30 -2.01 4.11 -7.74
CA ASN A 30 -1.38 3.90 -9.03
C ASN A 30 -0.54 2.62 -8.98
N ILE A 31 -0.83 1.68 -9.88
CA ILE A 31 -0.09 0.44 -10.01
C ILE A 31 1.17 0.73 -10.82
N ARG A 32 2.33 0.61 -10.18
CA ARG A 32 3.63 0.86 -10.79
C ARG A 32 4.06 -0.30 -11.69
N GLN A 33 4.79 0.01 -12.75
CA GLN A 33 5.46 -0.99 -13.58
C GLN A 33 6.82 -1.32 -12.96
N PHE A 34 7.09 -2.61 -12.74
CA PHE A 34 8.35 -3.09 -12.18
C PHE A 34 9.19 -3.77 -13.26
N PRO A 35 10.53 -3.75 -13.15
CA PRO A 35 11.40 -4.51 -14.03
C PRO A 35 11.05 -6.01 -14.00
N LYS A 36 11.22 -6.68 -15.14
CA LYS A 36 10.90 -8.12 -15.27
C LYS A 36 11.75 -9.00 -14.36
N ASP A 37 12.99 -8.55 -14.07
CA ASP A 37 13.94 -9.26 -13.21
C ASP A 37 13.73 -8.98 -11.72
N ALA A 38 12.78 -8.11 -11.37
CA ALA A 38 12.45 -7.83 -9.98
C ALA A 38 11.83 -9.08 -9.34
N LYS A 39 12.32 -9.40 -8.14
CA LYS A 39 11.79 -10.47 -7.30
C LYS A 39 10.90 -9.88 -6.21
N ARG A 40 9.92 -10.64 -5.75
CA ARG A 40 9.08 -10.25 -4.61
C ARG A 40 9.52 -11.00 -3.37
N GLY A 41 9.46 -10.32 -2.22
CA GLY A 41 9.77 -10.92 -0.93
C GLY A 41 9.28 -10.08 0.24
N GLU A 42 9.41 -10.60 1.46
CA GLU A 42 9.20 -9.89 2.71
C GLU A 42 10.54 -9.34 3.18
N LEU A 43 10.65 -8.02 3.28
CA LEU A 43 11.84 -7.32 3.76
C LEU A 43 11.61 -6.83 5.19
N MET A 44 12.60 -7.05 6.05
CA MET A 44 12.72 -6.39 7.35
C MET A 44 14.13 -5.81 7.47
N VAL A 45 14.21 -4.50 7.66
CA VAL A 45 15.49 -3.83 7.94
C VAL A 45 15.81 -4.01 9.42
N LEU A 46 16.96 -4.58 9.72
CA LEU A 46 17.47 -4.75 11.08
C LEU A 46 18.29 -3.52 11.48
N THR A 47 19.56 -3.54 11.16
CA THR A 47 20.48 -2.41 11.33
C THR A 47 21.23 -2.28 10.00
N ALA A 48 20.94 -1.22 9.24
CA ALA A 48 21.55 -1.05 7.92
C ALA A 48 23.09 -1.20 7.98
N PRO A 49 23.69 -1.97 7.07
CA PRO A 49 23.14 -2.56 5.86
C PRO A 49 22.47 -3.93 6.02
N ASP A 50 22.38 -4.49 7.23
CA ASP A 50 21.87 -5.84 7.45
C ASP A 50 20.35 -5.87 7.45
N ILE A 51 19.79 -6.82 6.71
CA ILE A 51 18.35 -7.03 6.51
C ILE A 51 17.99 -8.50 6.69
N ALA A 52 16.72 -8.77 6.89
CA ALA A 52 16.13 -10.08 6.68
C ALA A 52 15.24 -10.03 5.45
N LEU A 53 15.46 -10.92 4.49
CA LEU A 53 14.67 -11.08 3.28
C LEU A 53 14.07 -12.48 3.25
N ASP A 54 12.75 -12.58 3.28
CA ASP A 54 12.04 -13.88 3.42
C ASP A 54 12.51 -14.67 4.66
N SER A 55 12.69 -13.97 5.78
CA SER A 55 13.21 -14.49 7.05
C SER A 55 14.65 -15.04 6.99
N LYS A 56 15.40 -14.76 5.92
CA LYS A 56 16.81 -15.13 5.78
C LYS A 56 17.69 -13.88 5.89
N PRO A 57 18.86 -13.98 6.55
CA PRO A 57 19.79 -12.86 6.64
C PRO A 57 20.33 -12.51 5.25
N ASP A 58 20.33 -11.21 4.95
CA ASP A 58 20.78 -10.64 3.69
C ASP A 58 21.35 -9.24 3.91
N ARG A 59 21.85 -8.59 2.85
CA ARG A 59 22.47 -7.27 2.95
C ARG A 59 22.02 -6.32 1.85
N LEU A 60 21.88 -5.05 2.24
CA LEU A 60 21.70 -3.94 1.32
C LEU A 60 23.03 -3.54 0.67
N SER A 61 22.97 -3.19 -0.60
CA SER A 61 24.08 -2.57 -1.32
C SER A 61 24.35 -1.17 -0.74
N PRO A 62 25.61 -0.69 -0.71
CA PRO A 62 25.93 0.68 -0.28
C PRO A 62 25.18 1.77 -1.05
N ALA A 63 24.85 1.51 -2.32
CA ALA A 63 24.09 2.43 -3.17
C ALA A 63 22.60 2.04 -3.27
N VAL A 64 22.04 1.38 -2.25
CA VAL A 64 20.64 0.95 -2.25
C VAL A 64 19.67 2.12 -2.43
N ARG A 65 18.65 1.91 -3.25
CA ARG A 65 17.54 2.84 -3.47
C ARG A 65 16.26 2.18 -3.01
N ILE A 66 15.70 2.67 -1.92
CA ILE A 66 14.43 2.18 -1.37
C ILE A 66 13.36 3.21 -1.70
N ARG A 67 12.25 2.77 -2.28
CA ARG A 67 11.09 3.60 -2.61
C ARG A 67 9.88 3.13 -1.82
N ASP A 68 9.17 4.10 -1.27
CA ASP A 68 7.93 3.85 -0.53
C ASP A 68 6.74 3.54 -1.48
N ILE A 69 5.56 3.38 -0.91
CA ILE A 69 4.31 3.13 -1.65
C ILE A 69 3.94 4.27 -2.60
N ASN A 70 4.39 5.50 -2.31
CA ASN A 70 4.18 6.70 -3.13
C ASN A 70 5.32 6.95 -4.13
N ASN A 71 6.26 5.99 -4.24
CA ASN A 71 7.44 6.08 -5.10
C ASN A 71 8.51 7.12 -4.66
N ASN A 72 8.43 7.64 -3.43
CA ASN A 72 9.44 8.51 -2.85
C ASN A 72 10.64 7.71 -2.37
N LEU A 73 11.84 8.30 -2.46
CA LEU A 73 13.03 7.71 -1.89
C LEU A 73 12.99 7.84 -0.36
N VAL A 74 13.23 6.73 0.31
CA VAL A 74 13.27 6.64 1.78
C VAL A 74 14.58 6.02 2.26
N LEU A 75 15.02 6.43 3.44
CA LEU A 75 16.22 5.88 4.05
C LEU A 75 15.90 4.53 4.70
N SER A 76 16.83 3.57 4.63
CA SER A 76 16.68 2.26 5.25
C SER A 76 16.41 2.34 6.76
N GLY A 77 17.02 3.30 7.46
CA GLY A 77 16.83 3.48 8.90
C GLY A 77 15.40 3.83 9.31
N THR A 78 14.61 4.50 8.44
CA THR A 78 13.20 4.83 8.74
C THR A 78 12.28 3.61 8.66
N LEU A 79 12.74 2.52 8.06
CA LEU A 79 12.00 1.27 7.87
C LEU A 79 12.47 0.17 8.85
N ALA A 80 13.29 0.54 9.83
CA ALA A 80 13.85 -0.42 10.79
C ALA A 80 12.74 -1.17 11.54
N ASN A 81 12.92 -2.48 11.70
CA ASN A 81 12.01 -3.41 12.39
C ASN A 81 10.58 -3.47 11.83
N GLN A 82 10.35 -2.98 10.62
CA GLN A 82 9.08 -3.12 9.92
C GLN A 82 9.15 -4.27 8.92
N LYS A 83 8.13 -5.12 8.92
CA LYS A 83 7.94 -6.15 7.90
C LYS A 83 7.19 -5.56 6.72
N LEU A 84 7.82 -5.54 5.56
CA LEU A 84 7.32 -4.89 4.36
C LEU A 84 7.34 -5.86 3.19
N VAL A 85 6.24 -5.91 2.46
CA VAL A 85 6.21 -6.63 1.17
C VAL A 85 6.82 -5.73 0.11
N VAL A 86 7.86 -6.22 -0.54
CA VAL A 86 8.66 -5.45 -1.50
C VAL A 86 8.87 -6.21 -2.80
N ASN A 87 9.07 -5.45 -3.87
CA ASN A 87 9.80 -5.94 -5.04
C ASN A 87 11.24 -5.45 -4.94
N TYR A 88 12.20 -6.29 -5.30
CA TYR A 88 13.61 -5.94 -5.19
C TYR A 88 14.44 -6.45 -6.37
N LEU A 89 15.55 -5.76 -6.61
CA LEU A 89 16.60 -6.17 -7.55
C LEU A 89 17.92 -6.30 -6.81
N ARG A 90 18.73 -7.24 -7.24
CA ARG A 90 20.12 -7.40 -6.78
C ARG A 90 21.08 -6.76 -7.76
N ASP A 91 22.20 -6.30 -7.25
CA ASP A 91 23.33 -5.88 -8.06
C ASP A 91 24.19 -7.08 -8.53
N ASN A 92 25.25 -6.78 -9.26
CA ASN A 92 26.17 -7.80 -9.79
C ASN A 92 26.93 -8.56 -8.69
N THR A 93 26.98 -8.02 -7.47
CA THR A 93 27.60 -8.64 -6.30
C THR A 93 26.61 -9.51 -5.51
N GLY A 94 25.34 -9.52 -5.92
CA GLY A 94 24.28 -10.26 -5.28
C GLY A 94 23.59 -9.51 -4.13
N LEU A 95 24.01 -8.28 -3.81
CA LEU A 95 23.41 -7.47 -2.76
C LEU A 95 22.11 -6.81 -3.25
N VAL A 96 21.22 -6.52 -2.31
CA VAL A 96 19.94 -5.86 -2.61
C VAL A 96 20.18 -4.38 -2.94
N HIS A 97 19.90 -3.97 -4.18
CA HIS A 97 20.23 -2.65 -4.69
C HIS A 97 19.03 -1.73 -4.91
N ASN A 98 17.95 -2.23 -5.50
CA ASN A 98 16.70 -1.48 -5.65
C ASN A 98 15.59 -2.19 -4.90
N VAL A 99 14.80 -1.42 -4.14
CA VAL A 99 13.68 -1.91 -3.36
C VAL A 99 12.48 -1.01 -3.58
N TRP A 100 11.32 -1.59 -3.83
CA TRP A 100 10.04 -0.89 -3.92
C TRP A 100 9.07 -1.49 -2.90
N VAL A 101 8.70 -0.71 -1.90
CA VAL A 101 7.63 -1.09 -0.96
C VAL A 101 6.30 -1.09 -1.72
N LEU A 102 5.55 -2.17 -1.62
CA LEU A 102 4.34 -2.38 -2.39
C LEU A 102 3.10 -1.87 -1.65
N ASN A 103 2.17 -1.31 -2.40
CA ASN A 103 0.84 -1.03 -1.90
C ASN A 103 -0.07 -2.28 -1.99
N SER A 104 -1.27 -2.22 -1.38
CA SER A 104 -2.20 -3.35 -1.33
C SER A 104 -2.64 -3.86 -2.71
N GLU A 105 -2.75 -2.97 -3.70
CA GLU A 105 -3.14 -3.36 -5.05
C GLU A 105 -2.00 -4.02 -5.82
N GLU A 106 -0.77 -3.52 -5.64
CA GLU A 106 0.43 -4.11 -6.24
C GLU A 106 0.73 -5.51 -5.69
N ILE A 107 0.46 -5.75 -4.40
CA ILE A 107 0.63 -7.06 -3.76
C ILE A 107 -0.30 -8.10 -4.40
N LYS A 108 -1.51 -7.72 -4.78
CA LYS A 108 -2.49 -8.61 -5.42
C LYS A 108 -2.07 -9.04 -6.83
N GLN A 109 -1.18 -8.28 -7.49
CA GLN A 109 -0.73 -8.61 -8.83
C GLN A 109 0.29 -9.74 -8.84
N LYS A 110 0.08 -10.73 -9.70
CA LYS A 110 1.07 -11.79 -9.95
C LYS A 110 2.25 -11.21 -10.73
N MET A 111 3.47 -11.52 -10.26
CA MET A 111 4.68 -11.26 -11.05
C MET A 111 5.02 -12.48 -11.92
N PRO A 112 5.50 -12.27 -13.15
CA PRO A 112 6.01 -13.35 -13.98
C PRO A 112 7.17 -14.07 -13.27
N GLY A 113 7.10 -15.39 -13.15
CA GLY A 113 8.20 -16.21 -12.57
C GLY A 113 8.19 -16.35 -11.05
N GLN A 114 7.17 -15.90 -10.34
CA GLN A 114 7.07 -16.07 -8.90
C GLN A 114 6.48 -17.44 -8.55
N PRO A 115 7.13 -18.23 -7.68
CA PRO A 115 6.54 -19.48 -7.17
C PRO A 115 5.26 -19.19 -6.37
N GLU A 116 4.23 -19.98 -6.56
CA GLU A 116 2.90 -19.74 -5.98
C GLU A 116 2.85 -19.72 -4.45
N GLY A 117 3.84 -20.31 -3.79
CA GLY A 117 3.91 -20.42 -2.34
C GLY A 117 4.14 -19.10 -1.59
N ILE A 118 4.75 -18.09 -2.22
CA ILE A 118 5.02 -16.81 -1.55
C ILE A 118 3.76 -15.97 -1.43
N LEU A 119 2.91 -15.99 -2.46
CA LEU A 119 1.65 -15.25 -2.47
C LEU A 119 0.64 -15.79 -1.45
N SER A 120 0.61 -17.10 -1.22
CA SER A 120 -0.30 -17.71 -0.23
C SER A 120 0.08 -17.30 1.20
N ASN A 121 1.37 -17.24 1.53
CA ASN A 121 1.85 -16.82 2.84
C ASN A 121 1.63 -15.32 3.10
N ILE A 122 1.81 -14.48 2.07
CA ILE A 122 1.58 -13.04 2.16
C ILE A 122 0.08 -12.74 2.28
N ARG A 123 -0.75 -13.45 1.50
CA ARG A 123 -2.19 -13.29 1.52
C ARG A 123 -2.79 -13.65 2.88
N SER A 124 -2.31 -14.71 3.53
CA SER A 124 -2.75 -15.12 4.87
C SER A 124 -2.40 -14.10 5.97
N MET A 125 -1.39 -13.25 5.76
CA MET A 125 -1.04 -12.18 6.71
C MET A 125 -2.03 -11.00 6.68
N PHE A 126 -2.70 -10.78 5.54
CA PHE A 126 -3.67 -9.68 5.37
C PHE A 126 -5.13 -10.13 5.45
N GLU A 127 -5.39 -11.43 5.28
CA GLU A 127 -6.70 -12.01 5.54
C GLU A 127 -6.78 -12.30 7.03
N THR A 128 -7.37 -11.37 7.81
CA THR A 128 -7.98 -11.77 9.08
C THR A 128 -8.91 -12.92 8.76
N PRO A 129 -8.80 -14.08 9.43
CA PRO A 129 -9.76 -15.15 9.24
C PRO A 129 -11.14 -14.61 9.63
N VAL A 130 -11.88 -14.13 8.64
CA VAL A 130 -13.31 -13.95 8.79
C VAL A 130 -13.83 -15.37 8.96
N ALA A 131 -14.13 -15.74 10.19
CA ALA A 131 -14.86 -16.96 10.45
C ALA A 131 -16.10 -16.89 9.57
N LYS A 132 -16.15 -17.68 8.50
CA LYS A 132 -17.35 -17.86 7.71
C LYS A 132 -18.35 -18.48 8.66
N ASP A 133 -19.24 -17.66 9.18
CA ASP A 133 -20.43 -18.15 9.84
C ASP A 133 -21.30 -18.76 8.72
N ASP A 134 -21.28 -20.08 8.64
CA ASP A 134 -22.10 -20.86 7.73
C ASP A 134 -23.57 -21.00 8.26
N GLY A 135 -23.91 -20.26 9.33
CA GLY A 135 -25.22 -20.31 9.96
C GLY A 135 -25.49 -21.61 10.74
N ASN A 136 -24.53 -22.55 10.74
CA ASN A 136 -24.68 -23.86 11.34
C ASN A 136 -23.76 -24.07 12.57
N THR A 137 -22.98 -23.03 12.93
CA THR A 137 -22.08 -23.10 14.08
C THR A 137 -22.84 -22.91 15.37
N PRO A 138 -22.83 -23.88 16.30
CA PRO A 138 -23.50 -23.75 17.60
C PRO A 138 -22.98 -22.53 18.36
N PHE A 139 -23.87 -21.78 19.00
CA PHE A 139 -23.58 -20.52 19.71
C PHE A 139 -22.43 -20.61 20.74
N ASN A 140 -22.18 -21.77 21.32
CA ASN A 140 -21.09 -22.02 22.27
C ASN A 140 -19.70 -22.10 21.63
N GLN A 141 -19.60 -22.17 20.30
CA GLN A 141 -18.35 -22.22 19.54
C GLN A 141 -18.01 -20.89 18.84
N LEU A 142 -18.85 -19.88 19.00
CA LEU A 142 -18.57 -18.56 18.46
C LEU A 142 -17.40 -17.89 19.20
N PRO A 143 -16.49 -17.19 18.50
CA PRO A 143 -15.37 -16.49 19.11
C PRO A 143 -15.89 -15.39 20.05
N LYS A 144 -15.48 -15.44 21.32
CA LYS A 144 -15.80 -14.40 22.31
C LYS A 144 -14.90 -13.20 22.07
N TYR A 145 -15.48 -12.07 21.69
CA TYR A 145 -14.76 -10.80 21.65
C TYR A 145 -14.42 -10.38 23.10
N LYS A 146 -13.14 -10.22 23.39
CA LYS A 146 -12.71 -9.53 24.62
C LYS A 146 -12.99 -8.04 24.45
N GLN A 147 -13.80 -7.49 25.33
CA GLN A 147 -13.98 -6.05 25.52
C GLN A 147 -12.73 -5.45 26.18
#